data_8037b65015a4c14131cf7e2a40169323
#
_entry.id   8037b65015a4c14131cf7e2a40169323
#
_cell.length_a   1.000
_cell.length_b   1.000
_cell.length_c   1.000
_cell.angle_alpha   90.00
_cell.angle_beta   90.00
_cell.angle_gamma   90.00
#
_symmetry.space_group_name_H-M   'P 1'
#
loop_
_entity.id
_entity.type
_entity.pdbx_description
1 polymer ?
#
loop_
_entity_poly.entity_id
_entity_poly.type
_entity_poly.pdbx_seq_one_letter_code
_entity_poly.pdbx_strand_id
1 'polypeptide(L)'
;MVDMAFDIERYDGFWNDDGDHVPDPPGSDLKQYRLNLGYAQRLASRWQASVSVPYVWNNNRYSALKSSTDGLGDSTVSLWYEAFDGIQCVWKVKSPKDLMPAAYFGASLTIPTGVSPYDDVENSFDITGRGFYRLDGSMLLEKTIYPWNAALQLSYGTNFERSVNREYGRYVEPYDKKLGERVQGTISAGYTYFLESMNSLTLTAAYSDLQEDHGEIDGRTDPTTGFRKRSVAGILAFATMDRDWIFKLVWSHAIQQDGWGENFPTTDIMTLGMSHVFR
;
A
#
# COMPACT_ATOMS: atom_id res chain seq x y z
N MET A 1 -3.19 19.49 -0.31
CA MET A 1 -3.80 18.52 -1.23
C MET A 1 -4.72 17.61 -0.43
N VAL A 2 -5.90 17.33 -0.93
CA VAL A 2 -6.78 16.26 -0.43
C VAL A 2 -6.80 15.16 -1.47
N ASP A 3 -6.77 13.92 -1.02
CA ASP A 3 -6.77 12.72 -1.84
C ASP A 3 -7.89 11.79 -1.38
N MET A 4 -8.57 11.16 -2.33
CA MET A 4 -9.59 10.17 -2.10
C MET A 4 -9.37 9.03 -3.08
N ALA A 5 -9.26 7.80 -2.57
CA ALA A 5 -9.13 6.62 -3.42
C ALA A 5 -10.05 5.52 -2.92
N PHE A 6 -10.76 4.89 -3.85
CA PHE A 6 -11.63 3.75 -3.58
C PHE A 6 -11.03 2.50 -4.21
N ASP A 7 -10.71 1.52 -3.37
CA ASP A 7 -10.13 0.24 -3.76
C ASP A 7 -11.18 -0.85 -3.71
N ILE A 8 -11.13 -1.74 -4.70
CA ILE A 8 -11.82 -3.02 -4.75
C ILE A 8 -10.74 -4.08 -4.75
N GLU A 9 -10.64 -4.83 -3.66
CA GLU A 9 -9.64 -5.88 -3.48
C GLU A 9 -10.30 -7.26 -3.57
N ARG A 10 -9.66 -8.18 -4.27
CA ARG A 10 -10.08 -9.58 -4.42
C ARG A 10 -8.97 -10.48 -3.94
N TYR A 11 -9.38 -11.56 -3.28
CA TYR A 11 -8.50 -12.59 -2.77
C TYR A 11 -8.79 -13.90 -3.52
N ASP A 12 -7.76 -14.71 -3.72
CA ASP A 12 -7.87 -16.00 -4.40
C ASP A 12 -6.99 -17.02 -3.66
N GLY A 13 -7.64 -17.91 -2.91
CA GLY A 13 -6.99 -18.91 -2.10
C GLY A 13 -6.27 -18.34 -0.86
N PHE A 14 -5.58 -19.23 -0.18
CA PHE A 14 -4.76 -18.90 0.96
C PHE A 14 -3.48 -19.74 0.99
N TRP A 15 -2.50 -19.31 1.77
CA TRP A 15 -1.28 -20.06 2.04
C TRP A 15 -1.43 -20.78 3.36
N ASN A 16 -1.17 -22.09 3.36
CA ASN A 16 -1.20 -22.91 4.58
C ASN A 16 0.12 -22.77 5.37
N ASP A 17 0.21 -23.43 6.52
CA ASP A 17 1.39 -23.41 7.39
C ASP A 17 2.65 -23.97 6.73
N ASP A 18 2.49 -24.83 5.73
CA ASP A 18 3.60 -25.42 4.96
C ASP A 18 4.07 -24.52 3.80
N GLY A 19 3.39 -23.38 3.57
CA GLY A 19 3.69 -22.45 2.49
C GLY A 19 3.11 -22.88 1.13
N ASP A 20 2.14 -23.80 1.12
CA ASP A 20 1.47 -24.25 -0.10
C ASP A 20 0.20 -23.43 -0.36
N HIS A 21 -0.02 -23.07 -1.63
CA HIS A 21 -1.24 -22.39 -2.05
C HIS A 21 -2.42 -23.36 -2.09
N VAL A 22 -3.45 -23.06 -1.31
CA VAL A 22 -4.69 -23.80 -1.24
C VAL A 22 -5.81 -22.97 -1.88
N PRO A 23 -6.47 -23.47 -2.94
CA PRO A 23 -7.56 -22.75 -3.58
C PRO A 23 -8.78 -22.65 -2.64
N ASP A 24 -9.53 -21.57 -2.80
CA ASP A 24 -10.76 -21.37 -2.04
C ASP A 24 -11.79 -22.48 -2.32
N PRO A 25 -12.59 -22.89 -1.34
CA PRO A 25 -13.71 -23.81 -1.55
C PRO A 25 -14.69 -23.27 -2.61
N PRO A 26 -15.36 -24.17 -3.38
CA PRO A 26 -16.35 -23.76 -4.36
C PRO A 26 -17.43 -22.84 -3.77
N GLY A 27 -17.71 -21.72 -4.46
CA GLY A 27 -18.71 -20.73 -4.04
C GLY A 27 -18.17 -19.69 -3.04
N SER A 28 -16.88 -19.70 -2.74
CA SER A 28 -16.23 -18.64 -1.98
C SER A 28 -16.13 -17.35 -2.82
N ASP A 29 -16.23 -16.20 -2.15
CA ASP A 29 -16.09 -14.88 -2.74
C ASP A 29 -15.54 -13.94 -1.66
N LEU A 30 -14.23 -13.72 -1.70
CA LEU A 30 -13.51 -12.91 -0.72
C LEU A 30 -13.19 -11.54 -1.34
N LYS A 31 -13.80 -10.50 -0.78
CA LYS A 31 -13.65 -9.12 -1.25
C LYS A 31 -13.54 -8.15 -0.10
N GLN A 32 -12.69 -7.17 -0.29
CA GLN A 32 -12.59 -6.01 0.58
C GLN A 32 -12.74 -4.75 -0.26
N TYR A 33 -13.52 -3.81 0.24
CA TYR A 33 -13.62 -2.45 -0.30
C TYR A 33 -12.95 -1.51 0.68
N ARG A 34 -12.22 -0.52 0.15
CA ARG A 34 -11.53 0.45 0.99
C ARG A 34 -11.67 1.84 0.42
N LEU A 35 -12.08 2.79 1.25
CA LEU A 35 -12.02 4.21 0.97
C LEU A 35 -10.83 4.81 1.72
N ASN A 36 -9.83 5.27 1.00
CA ASN A 36 -8.67 5.95 1.57
C ASN A 36 -8.89 7.47 1.46
N LEU A 37 -8.87 8.15 2.59
CA LEU A 37 -8.92 9.61 2.67
C LEU A 37 -7.54 10.12 3.07
N GLY A 38 -6.96 10.98 2.24
CA GLY A 38 -5.63 11.54 2.43
C GLY A 38 -5.64 13.06 2.51
N TYR A 39 -4.78 13.59 3.35
CA TYR A 39 -4.46 15.01 3.38
C TYR A 39 -2.95 15.19 3.41
N ALA A 40 -2.43 16.05 2.52
CA ALA A 40 -1.02 16.37 2.48
C ALA A 40 -0.82 17.89 2.47
N GLN A 41 0.16 18.36 3.24
CA GLN A 41 0.52 19.77 3.35
C GLN A 41 2.02 19.97 3.25
N ARG A 42 2.43 20.96 2.45
CA ARG A 42 3.80 21.45 2.45
C ARG A 42 4.04 22.29 3.71
N LEU A 43 4.95 21.87 4.57
CA LEU A 43 5.29 22.55 5.81
C LEU A 43 6.38 23.61 5.59
N ALA A 44 7.29 23.33 4.67
CA ALA A 44 8.39 24.20 4.27
C ALA A 44 8.78 23.91 2.81
N SER A 45 9.74 24.65 2.24
CA SER A 45 10.15 24.53 0.83
C SER A 45 10.48 23.09 0.41
N ARG A 46 11.03 22.28 1.33
CA ARG A 46 11.46 20.90 1.08
C ARG A 46 10.75 19.85 1.94
N TRP A 47 9.83 20.25 2.80
CA TRP A 47 9.16 19.34 3.73
C TRP A 47 7.68 19.27 3.45
N GLN A 48 7.16 18.04 3.40
CA GLN A 48 5.74 17.75 3.26
C GLN A 48 5.32 16.74 4.30
N ALA A 49 4.22 17.00 5.00
CA ALA A 49 3.56 16.02 5.86
C ALA A 49 2.27 15.54 5.22
N SER A 50 1.89 14.31 5.53
CA SER A 50 0.61 13.76 5.10
C SER A 50 0.02 12.83 6.16
N VAL A 51 -1.29 12.68 6.11
CA VAL A 51 -2.06 11.69 6.87
C VAL A 51 -2.98 10.96 5.91
N SER A 52 -3.13 9.65 6.11
CA SER A 52 -4.07 8.80 5.39
C SER A 52 -4.89 7.98 6.38
N VAL A 53 -6.21 7.98 6.19
CA VAL A 53 -7.17 7.26 7.03
C VAL A 53 -8.01 6.39 6.10
N PRO A 54 -7.87 5.05 6.16
CA PRO A 54 -8.71 4.15 5.41
C PRO A 54 -9.98 3.79 6.17
N TYR A 55 -11.08 3.63 5.44
CA TYR A 55 -12.30 2.99 5.91
C TYR A 55 -12.55 1.73 5.08
N VAL A 56 -12.76 0.60 5.72
CA VAL A 56 -12.77 -0.73 5.12
C VAL A 56 -14.13 -1.36 5.27
N TRP A 57 -14.64 -1.98 4.21
CA TRP A 57 -15.80 -2.85 4.21
C TRP A 57 -15.38 -4.24 3.77
N ASN A 58 -15.57 -5.22 4.63
CA ASN A 58 -15.39 -6.64 4.35
C ASN A 58 -16.73 -7.24 3.95
N ASN A 59 -16.78 -7.96 2.85
CA ASN A 59 -17.93 -8.71 2.43
C ASN A 59 -17.46 -10.06 1.91
N ASN A 60 -17.39 -11.01 2.82
CA ASN A 60 -16.73 -12.28 2.59
C ASN A 60 -17.70 -13.44 2.70
N ARG A 61 -17.58 -14.35 1.75
CA ARG A 61 -18.20 -15.67 1.80
C ARG A 61 -17.13 -16.71 1.59
N TYR A 62 -16.98 -17.58 2.56
CA TYR A 62 -16.01 -18.68 2.52
C TYR A 62 -16.72 -19.99 2.87
N SER A 63 -17.01 -20.81 1.85
CA SER A 63 -17.87 -21.98 2.01
C SER A 63 -19.26 -21.59 2.58
N ALA A 64 -19.61 -22.11 3.75
CA ALA A 64 -20.86 -21.79 4.47
C ALA A 64 -20.78 -20.53 5.34
N LEU A 65 -19.57 -20.05 5.64
CA LEU A 65 -19.35 -18.85 6.45
C LEU A 65 -19.66 -17.61 5.61
N LYS A 66 -20.45 -16.70 6.18
CA LYS A 66 -20.66 -15.36 5.64
C LYS A 66 -20.31 -14.35 6.72
N SER A 67 -19.48 -13.37 6.37
CA SER A 67 -19.11 -12.29 7.23
C SER A 67 -19.24 -10.96 6.49
N SER A 68 -19.75 -9.95 7.20
CA SER A 68 -19.86 -8.58 6.71
C SER A 68 -19.55 -7.64 7.86
N THR A 69 -18.39 -6.99 7.77
CA THR A 69 -17.89 -6.04 8.78
C THR A 69 -17.37 -4.79 8.13
N ASP A 70 -17.37 -3.69 8.86
CA ASP A 70 -16.80 -2.44 8.40
C ASP A 70 -16.20 -1.66 9.56
N GLY A 71 -15.26 -0.79 9.24
CA GLY A 71 -14.59 0.06 10.23
C GLY A 71 -13.38 0.79 9.67
N LEU A 72 -12.72 1.55 10.52
CA LEU A 72 -11.44 2.14 10.17
C LEU A 72 -10.42 1.05 9.91
N GLY A 73 -9.51 1.28 8.96
CA GLY A 73 -8.28 0.53 8.82
C GLY A 73 -7.14 1.22 9.58
N ASP A 74 -5.91 0.73 9.40
CA ASP A 74 -4.74 1.32 10.04
C ASP A 74 -4.37 2.63 9.37
N SER A 75 -4.33 3.72 10.14
CA SER A 75 -4.02 5.06 9.68
C SER A 75 -2.51 5.27 9.55
N THR A 76 -2.09 6.14 8.63
CA THR A 76 -0.67 6.43 8.42
C THR A 76 -0.39 7.93 8.45
N VAL A 77 0.65 8.32 9.17
CA VAL A 77 1.21 9.68 9.16
C VAL A 77 2.58 9.62 8.53
N SER A 78 2.88 10.54 7.60
CA SER A 78 4.15 10.53 6.87
C SER A 78 4.78 11.93 6.84
N LEU A 79 6.11 11.94 6.81
CA LEU A 79 6.93 13.14 6.60
C LEU A 79 7.92 12.86 5.48
N TRP A 80 7.95 13.74 4.46
CA TRP A 80 8.83 13.64 3.32
C TRP A 80 9.74 14.85 3.21
N TYR A 81 10.98 14.59 2.82
CA TYR A 81 12.03 15.59 2.57
C TYR A 81 12.51 15.49 1.12
N GLU A 82 12.46 16.60 0.39
CA GLU A 82 13.04 16.73 -0.95
C GLU A 82 14.53 17.04 -0.83
N ALA A 83 15.37 16.03 -1.07
CA ALA A 83 16.83 16.14 -0.86
C ALA A 83 17.54 16.87 -2.01
N PHE A 84 17.14 16.57 -3.25
CA PHE A 84 17.75 17.18 -4.43
C PHE A 84 16.72 18.04 -5.16
N ASP A 85 17.04 19.30 -5.30
CA ASP A 85 16.29 20.30 -6.04
C ASP A 85 16.62 20.17 -7.55
N GLY A 86 16.41 18.96 -8.08
CA GLY A 86 16.63 18.66 -9.48
C GLY A 86 15.46 19.11 -10.35
N ILE A 87 15.73 19.43 -11.62
CA ILE A 87 14.68 19.64 -12.59
C ILE A 87 13.92 18.32 -12.78
N GLN A 88 12.71 18.24 -12.22
CA GLN A 88 11.90 17.03 -12.26
C GLN A 88 11.44 16.70 -13.68
N CYS A 89 11.12 17.72 -14.49
CA CYS A 89 10.66 17.56 -15.86
C CYS A 89 11.59 18.25 -16.84
N VAL A 90 12.07 17.52 -17.84
CA VAL A 90 12.94 17.99 -18.90
C VAL A 90 12.27 17.75 -20.26
N TRP A 91 12.16 18.78 -21.09
CA TRP A 91 11.62 18.65 -22.46
C TRP A 91 12.66 18.14 -23.46
N LYS A 92 13.93 18.50 -23.24
CA LYS A 92 15.04 18.12 -24.10
C LYS A 92 16.31 18.04 -23.27
N VAL A 93 16.97 16.91 -23.30
CA VAL A 93 18.26 16.69 -22.63
C VAL A 93 19.33 17.50 -23.36
N LYS A 94 20.00 18.40 -22.63
CA LYS A 94 21.10 19.25 -23.13
C LYS A 94 22.42 18.97 -22.39
N SER A 95 22.33 18.44 -21.19
CA SER A 95 23.48 18.17 -20.32
C SER A 95 23.25 16.93 -19.45
N PRO A 96 24.31 16.32 -18.89
CA PRO A 96 24.18 15.21 -17.91
C PRO A 96 23.37 15.60 -16.66
N LYS A 97 23.32 16.87 -16.29
CA LYS A 97 22.53 17.37 -15.16
C LYS A 97 21.02 17.21 -15.40
N ASP A 98 20.59 17.27 -16.66
CA ASP A 98 19.20 17.08 -17.03
C ASP A 98 18.70 15.64 -16.80
N LEU A 99 19.63 14.68 -16.65
CA LEU A 99 19.34 13.30 -16.33
C LEU A 99 19.26 13.01 -14.82
N MET A 100 19.69 13.96 -13.97
CA MET A 100 19.62 13.76 -12.53
C MET A 100 18.15 13.60 -12.07
N PRO A 101 17.82 12.54 -11.31
CA PRO A 101 16.49 12.38 -10.75
C PRO A 101 16.27 13.35 -9.60
N ALA A 102 15.02 13.69 -9.34
CA ALA A 102 14.62 14.23 -8.05
C ALA A 102 14.65 13.09 -7.02
N ALA A 103 15.09 13.39 -5.81
CA ALA A 103 15.21 12.41 -4.73
C ALA A 103 14.49 12.89 -3.48
N TYR A 104 13.62 12.02 -2.95
CA TYR A 104 12.86 12.27 -1.75
C TYR A 104 13.15 11.17 -0.73
N PHE A 105 13.24 11.55 0.53
CA PHE A 105 13.31 10.63 1.65
C PHE A 105 12.09 10.82 2.54
N GLY A 106 11.47 9.72 2.92
CA GLY A 106 10.26 9.70 3.74
C GLY A 106 10.43 8.87 4.99
N ALA A 107 9.73 9.27 6.03
CA ALA A 107 9.44 8.43 7.19
C ALA A 107 7.94 8.39 7.39
N SER A 108 7.38 7.22 7.71
CA SER A 108 5.96 7.07 8.01
C SER A 108 5.73 6.18 9.21
N LEU A 109 4.70 6.54 10.00
CA LEU A 109 4.22 5.78 11.14
C LEU A 109 2.82 5.28 10.82
N THR A 110 2.64 3.96 10.78
CA THR A 110 1.34 3.31 10.77
C THR A 110 0.84 3.19 12.20
N ILE A 111 -0.39 3.64 12.43
CA ILE A 111 -1.08 3.65 13.71
C ILE A 111 -2.20 2.62 13.62
N PRO A 112 -2.28 1.63 14.53
CA PRO A 112 -3.30 0.57 14.51
C PRO A 112 -4.66 1.10 14.94
N THR A 113 -5.34 1.82 14.05
CA THR A 113 -6.70 2.33 14.25
C THR A 113 -7.78 1.37 13.76
N GLY A 114 -7.37 0.34 13.02
CA GLY A 114 -8.25 -0.71 12.53
C GLY A 114 -8.55 -1.78 13.57
N VAL A 115 -9.58 -2.56 13.29
CA VAL A 115 -9.92 -3.75 14.09
C VAL A 115 -8.96 -4.88 13.71
N SER A 116 -8.26 -5.42 14.68
CA SER A 116 -7.19 -6.41 14.52
C SER A 116 -7.61 -7.80 15.00
N PRO A 117 -6.83 -8.86 14.73
CA PRO A 117 -7.05 -10.20 15.29
C PRO A 117 -7.06 -10.25 16.81
N TYR A 118 -6.47 -9.23 17.45
CA TYR A 118 -6.30 -9.13 18.90
C TYR A 118 -7.41 -8.34 19.58
N ASP A 119 -8.45 -7.99 18.83
CA ASP A 119 -9.63 -7.30 19.32
C ASP A 119 -10.82 -8.27 19.46
N ASP A 120 -12.02 -7.74 19.69
CA ASP A 120 -13.23 -8.56 19.87
C ASP A 120 -13.86 -8.91 18.51
N VAL A 121 -13.19 -9.78 17.75
CA VAL A 121 -13.63 -10.25 16.42
C VAL A 121 -13.84 -11.76 16.45
N GLU A 122 -14.77 -12.27 15.65
CA GLU A 122 -15.08 -13.68 15.62
C GLU A 122 -14.20 -14.50 14.67
N ASN A 123 -13.71 -13.86 13.58
CA ASN A 123 -12.93 -14.55 12.56
C ASN A 123 -12.00 -13.60 11.78
N SER A 124 -11.10 -14.18 10.99
CA SER A 124 -10.10 -13.43 10.19
C SER A 124 -10.70 -12.55 9.10
N PHE A 125 -11.94 -12.77 8.71
CA PHE A 125 -12.62 -11.95 7.70
C PHE A 125 -13.19 -10.65 8.25
N ASP A 126 -13.20 -10.48 9.58
CA ASP A 126 -13.74 -9.30 10.26
C ASP A 126 -12.67 -8.22 10.51
N ILE A 127 -11.43 -8.52 10.16
CA ILE A 127 -10.26 -7.68 10.42
C ILE A 127 -10.21 -6.53 9.41
N THR A 128 -9.96 -5.31 9.89
CA THR A 128 -9.75 -4.11 9.06
C THR A 128 -8.35 -3.51 9.20
N GLY A 129 -7.57 -3.95 10.20
CA GLY A 129 -6.20 -3.52 10.47
C GLY A 129 -5.35 -4.64 11.05
N ARG A 130 -4.04 -4.44 11.08
CA ARG A 130 -3.09 -5.46 11.56
C ARG A 130 -2.85 -5.40 13.07
N GLY A 131 -3.15 -4.26 13.70
CA GLY A 131 -3.04 -4.09 15.14
C GLY A 131 -1.63 -3.76 15.65
N PHE A 132 -0.69 -3.41 14.79
CA PHE A 132 0.69 -3.08 15.15
C PHE A 132 1.06 -1.67 14.70
N TYR A 133 1.81 -0.96 15.54
CA TYR A 133 2.55 0.21 15.10
C TYR A 133 3.68 -0.25 14.17
N ARG A 134 3.88 0.47 13.04
CA ARG A 134 4.99 0.22 12.13
C ARG A 134 5.65 1.53 11.74
N LEU A 135 6.98 1.57 11.81
CA LEU A 135 7.80 2.68 11.33
C LEU A 135 8.44 2.27 10.01
N ASP A 136 8.18 3.04 8.96
CA ASP A 136 8.79 2.83 7.64
C ASP A 136 9.72 3.99 7.29
N GLY A 137 10.89 3.67 6.72
CA GLY A 137 11.76 4.59 6.01
C GLY A 137 11.61 4.37 4.51
N SER A 138 11.54 5.44 3.72
CA SER A 138 11.32 5.36 2.27
C SER A 138 12.25 6.27 1.48
N MET A 139 12.57 5.87 0.26
CA MET A 139 13.27 6.66 -0.74
C MET A 139 12.47 6.62 -2.04
N LEU A 140 12.28 7.77 -2.67
CA LEU A 140 11.69 7.90 -4.01
C LEU A 140 12.67 8.66 -4.90
N LEU A 141 13.00 8.05 -6.03
CA LEU A 141 13.71 8.68 -7.14
C LEU A 141 12.76 8.80 -8.32
N GLU A 142 12.62 9.99 -8.88
CA GLU A 142 11.77 10.19 -10.04
C GLU A 142 12.42 11.09 -11.09
N LYS A 143 12.14 10.81 -12.35
CA LYS A 143 12.60 11.60 -13.48
C LYS A 143 11.56 11.64 -14.60
N THR A 144 11.32 12.85 -15.09
CA THR A 144 10.52 13.06 -16.29
C THR A 144 11.38 13.68 -17.38
N ILE A 145 11.48 12.98 -18.51
CA ILE A 145 12.04 13.45 -19.76
C ILE A 145 10.89 13.34 -20.79
N TYR A 146 10.20 14.44 -21.00
CA TYR A 146 8.97 14.44 -21.80
C TYR A 146 9.16 13.74 -23.15
N PRO A 147 8.24 12.81 -23.53
CA PRO A 147 6.98 12.47 -22.84
C PRO A 147 7.09 11.32 -21.80
N TRP A 148 8.28 10.83 -21.53
CA TRP A 148 8.53 9.68 -20.65
C TRP A 148 8.77 10.10 -19.20
N ASN A 149 8.28 9.29 -18.28
CA ASN A 149 8.60 9.39 -16.86
C ASN A 149 9.02 8.02 -16.32
N ALA A 150 9.86 8.04 -15.30
CA ALA A 150 10.27 6.83 -14.57
C ALA A 150 10.42 7.15 -13.07
N ALA A 151 10.12 6.17 -12.23
CA ALA A 151 10.33 6.28 -10.79
C ALA A 151 10.80 4.96 -10.21
N LEU A 152 11.59 5.07 -9.14
CA LEU A 152 12.01 3.96 -8.27
C LEU A 152 11.67 4.36 -6.84
N GLN A 153 10.85 3.55 -6.17
CA GLN A 153 10.55 3.70 -4.75
C GLN A 153 11.05 2.47 -4.00
N LEU A 154 11.73 2.71 -2.89
CA LEU A 154 12.18 1.69 -1.95
C LEU A 154 11.65 2.04 -0.57
N SER A 155 11.24 1.05 0.21
CA SER A 155 10.87 1.23 1.60
C SER A 155 11.32 0.06 2.44
N TYR A 156 11.63 0.35 3.69
CA TYR A 156 11.93 -0.61 4.75
C TYR A 156 11.12 -0.24 5.97
N GLY A 157 10.43 -1.22 6.55
CA GLY A 157 9.56 -1.03 7.71
C GLY A 157 9.83 -2.03 8.81
N THR A 158 9.76 -1.57 10.07
CA THR A 158 9.83 -2.40 11.26
C THR A 158 8.58 -2.24 12.09
N ASN A 159 8.04 -3.35 12.57
CA ASN A 159 6.88 -3.38 13.46
C ASN A 159 7.34 -3.31 14.92
N PHE A 160 6.56 -2.59 15.73
CA PHE A 160 6.77 -2.59 17.18
C PHE A 160 6.15 -3.83 17.79
N GLU A 161 6.75 -4.31 18.87
CA GLU A 161 6.21 -5.41 19.66
C GLU A 161 4.91 -5.00 20.36
N ARG A 162 3.99 -5.97 20.49
CA ARG A 162 2.71 -5.81 21.17
C ARG A 162 2.49 -7.01 22.09
N SER A 163 2.10 -6.75 23.33
CA SER A 163 1.62 -7.78 24.23
C SER A 163 0.17 -8.17 23.85
N VAL A 164 -0.07 -9.46 23.73
CA VAL A 164 -1.34 -10.05 23.29
C VAL A 164 -1.89 -10.92 24.40
N ASN A 165 -3.14 -10.71 24.77
CA ASN A 165 -3.89 -11.52 25.76
C ASN A 165 -5.28 -11.93 25.24
N ARG A 166 -5.55 -11.61 23.95
CA ARG A 166 -6.81 -11.95 23.27
C ARG A 166 -6.52 -12.20 21.79
N GLU A 167 -7.13 -13.24 21.23
CA GLU A 167 -7.15 -13.52 19.79
C GLU A 167 -8.55 -13.94 19.36
N TYR A 168 -9.05 -13.32 18.31
CA TYR A 168 -10.38 -13.60 17.75
C TYR A 168 -11.46 -13.67 18.82
N GLY A 169 -11.54 -12.62 19.67
CA GLY A 169 -12.51 -12.53 20.75
C GLY A 169 -12.27 -13.44 21.96
N ARG A 170 -11.28 -14.34 21.92
CA ARG A 170 -10.99 -15.30 22.98
C ARG A 170 -9.79 -14.86 23.81
N TYR A 171 -9.87 -15.01 25.12
CA TYR A 171 -8.72 -14.80 25.98
C TYR A 171 -7.69 -15.93 25.74
N VAL A 172 -6.44 -15.53 25.58
CA VAL A 172 -5.29 -16.42 25.46
C VAL A 172 -4.30 -16.16 26.60
N GLU A 173 -3.40 -17.11 26.87
CA GLU A 173 -2.29 -16.85 27.77
C GLU A 173 -1.43 -15.71 27.20
N PRO A 174 -1.11 -14.67 28.00
CA PRO A 174 -0.40 -13.50 27.48
C PRO A 174 0.95 -13.87 26.88
N TYR A 175 1.25 -13.32 25.70
CA TYR A 175 2.52 -13.44 25.01
C TYR A 175 2.86 -12.13 24.29
N ASP A 176 4.13 -11.92 23.97
CA ASP A 176 4.59 -10.79 23.19
C ASP A 176 4.74 -11.19 21.72
N LYS A 177 4.16 -10.40 20.82
CA LYS A 177 4.21 -10.62 19.36
C LYS A 177 4.78 -9.42 18.63
N LYS A 178 5.67 -9.70 17.69
CA LYS A 178 6.22 -8.74 16.75
C LYS A 178 6.04 -9.28 15.33
N LEU A 179 5.50 -8.48 14.41
CA LEU A 179 5.47 -8.84 12.99
C LEU A 179 6.85 -8.67 12.36
N GLY A 180 7.11 -9.45 11.32
CA GLY A 180 8.36 -9.40 10.57
C GLY A 180 8.66 -8.04 9.96
N GLU A 181 9.91 -7.83 9.64
CA GLU A 181 10.35 -6.63 8.93
C GLU A 181 9.88 -6.67 7.48
N ARG A 182 9.61 -5.50 6.93
CA ARG A 182 9.02 -5.36 5.60
C ARG A 182 9.93 -4.58 4.68
N VAL A 183 10.22 -5.14 3.52
CA VAL A 183 10.95 -4.49 2.42
C VAL A 183 10.05 -4.42 1.20
N GLN A 184 10.00 -3.26 0.55
CA GLN A 184 9.27 -3.11 -0.70
C GLN A 184 10.07 -2.28 -1.68
N GLY A 185 10.14 -2.77 -2.93
CA GLY A 185 10.67 -2.04 -4.07
C GLY A 185 9.61 -1.90 -5.15
N THR A 186 9.47 -0.71 -5.73
CA THR A 186 8.58 -0.46 -6.86
C THR A 186 9.33 0.32 -7.93
N ILE A 187 9.31 -0.19 -9.17
CA ILE A 187 9.80 0.52 -10.35
C ILE A 187 8.62 0.81 -11.28
N SER A 188 8.60 2.00 -11.85
CA SER A 188 7.55 2.38 -12.79
C SER A 188 8.10 3.19 -13.95
N ALA A 189 7.41 3.07 -15.10
CA ALA A 189 7.67 3.87 -16.29
C ALA A 189 6.36 4.27 -16.94
N GLY A 190 6.26 5.49 -17.42
CA GLY A 190 5.04 6.01 -18.00
C GLY A 190 5.29 6.93 -19.18
N TYR A 191 4.20 7.19 -19.90
CA TYR A 191 4.13 8.07 -21.06
C TYR A 191 3.02 9.09 -20.86
N THR A 192 3.34 10.37 -21.01
CA THR A 192 2.41 11.49 -20.85
C THR A 192 2.07 12.09 -22.21
N TYR A 193 0.77 12.22 -22.48
CA TYR A 193 0.22 12.87 -23.66
C TYR A 193 -0.55 14.12 -23.23
N PHE A 194 -0.28 15.27 -23.88
CA PHE A 194 -1.06 16.49 -23.70
C PHE A 194 -2.18 16.55 -24.71
N LEU A 195 -3.40 16.77 -24.25
CA LEU A 195 -4.57 17.02 -25.07
C LEU A 195 -4.53 18.45 -25.61
N GLU A 196 -5.33 18.74 -26.64
CA GLU A 196 -5.48 20.12 -27.22
C GLU A 196 -5.89 21.14 -26.14
N SER A 197 -6.66 20.70 -25.13
CA SER A 197 -7.05 21.50 -23.94
C SER A 197 -5.92 21.73 -22.94
N MET A 198 -4.70 21.26 -23.21
CA MET A 198 -3.55 21.26 -22.31
C MET A 198 -3.72 20.40 -21.04
N ASN A 199 -4.83 19.68 -20.92
CA ASN A 199 -4.94 18.61 -19.93
C ASN A 199 -3.97 17.49 -20.28
N SER A 200 -3.53 16.72 -19.31
CA SER A 200 -2.61 15.61 -19.56
C SER A 200 -3.24 14.25 -19.25
N LEU A 201 -2.89 13.28 -20.07
CA LEU A 201 -3.20 11.86 -19.88
C LEU A 201 -1.87 11.12 -19.74
N THR A 202 -1.68 10.40 -18.64
CA THR A 202 -0.47 9.61 -18.40
C THR A 202 -0.84 8.14 -18.23
N LEU A 203 -0.19 7.29 -19.01
CA LEU A 203 -0.24 5.85 -18.85
C LEU A 203 1.07 5.39 -18.23
N THR A 204 1.00 4.64 -17.12
CA THR A 204 2.17 4.14 -16.40
C THR A 204 2.02 2.63 -16.16
N ALA A 205 3.11 1.90 -16.38
CA ALA A 205 3.26 0.52 -15.93
C ALA A 205 4.19 0.48 -14.71
N ALA A 206 3.87 -0.35 -13.74
CA ALA A 206 4.68 -0.53 -12.55
C ALA A 206 4.88 -2.02 -12.23
N TYR A 207 6.01 -2.31 -11.60
CA TYR A 207 6.32 -3.60 -11.00
C TYR A 207 6.71 -3.37 -9.54
N SER A 208 6.17 -4.20 -8.65
CA SER A 208 6.44 -4.13 -7.21
C SER A 208 6.84 -5.50 -6.68
N ASP A 209 7.84 -5.53 -5.81
CA ASP A 209 8.26 -6.69 -5.02
C ASP A 209 8.18 -6.31 -3.54
N LEU A 210 7.34 -7.01 -2.80
CA LEU A 210 7.11 -6.84 -1.38
C LEU A 210 7.48 -8.11 -0.65
N GLN A 211 8.32 -7.99 0.35
CA GLN A 211 8.68 -9.08 1.25
C GLN A 211 8.41 -8.65 2.70
N GLU A 212 7.83 -9.54 3.47
CA GLU A 212 7.72 -9.44 4.91
C GLU A 212 8.33 -10.70 5.53
N ASP A 213 9.29 -10.52 6.41
CA ASP A 213 9.98 -11.63 7.07
C ASP A 213 9.07 -12.31 8.11
N HIS A 214 9.53 -13.42 8.67
CA HIS A 214 8.83 -14.07 9.77
C HIS A 214 8.72 -13.13 10.97
N GLY A 215 7.57 -13.18 11.65
CA GLY A 215 7.36 -12.52 12.92
C GLY A 215 8.00 -13.29 14.08
N GLU A 216 7.80 -12.78 15.29
CA GLU A 216 8.29 -13.37 16.53
C GLU A 216 7.17 -13.48 17.55
N ILE A 217 7.19 -14.56 18.33
CA ILE A 217 6.37 -14.77 19.52
C ILE A 217 7.32 -15.05 20.70
N ASP A 218 7.27 -14.20 21.75
CA ASP A 218 8.16 -14.27 22.92
C ASP A 218 9.65 -14.33 22.52
N GLY A 219 10.03 -13.54 21.49
CA GLY A 219 11.39 -13.47 20.96
C GLY A 219 11.83 -14.70 20.16
N ARG A 220 10.90 -15.60 19.81
CA ARG A 220 11.16 -16.76 18.94
C ARG A 220 10.50 -16.56 17.60
N THR A 221 11.21 -16.88 16.53
CA THR A 221 10.68 -16.82 15.17
C THR A 221 9.41 -17.67 15.04
N ASP A 222 8.35 -17.06 14.50
CA ASP A 222 7.09 -17.71 14.17
C ASP A 222 7.12 -18.12 12.68
N PRO A 223 7.38 -19.40 12.36
CA PRO A 223 7.50 -19.86 10.98
C PRO A 223 6.16 -19.83 10.22
N THR A 224 5.04 -19.64 10.91
CA THR A 224 3.70 -19.57 10.31
C THR A 224 3.36 -18.16 9.79
N THR A 225 4.32 -17.25 9.79
CA THR A 225 4.17 -15.85 9.35
C THR A 225 5.14 -15.51 8.22
N GLY A 226 4.97 -14.33 7.67
CA GLY A 226 5.79 -13.86 6.58
C GLY A 226 5.22 -14.19 5.20
N PHE A 227 5.60 -13.42 4.20
CA PHE A 227 5.21 -13.64 2.81
C PHE A 227 6.04 -12.79 1.85
N ARG A 228 6.00 -13.17 0.58
CA ARG A 228 6.51 -12.35 -0.52
C ARG A 228 5.44 -12.23 -1.60
N LYS A 229 5.26 -11.01 -2.12
CA LYS A 229 4.32 -10.74 -3.20
C LYS A 229 4.96 -9.88 -4.28
N ARG A 230 4.89 -10.37 -5.52
CA ARG A 230 5.27 -9.61 -6.71
C ARG A 230 4.03 -9.26 -7.49
N SER A 231 3.93 -8.01 -7.92
CA SER A 231 2.76 -7.53 -8.65
C SER A 231 3.15 -6.62 -9.81
N VAL A 232 2.28 -6.58 -10.80
CA VAL A 232 2.30 -5.60 -11.89
C VAL A 232 1.10 -4.69 -11.78
N ALA A 233 1.24 -3.44 -12.21
CA ALA A 233 0.13 -2.51 -12.24
C ALA A 233 0.12 -1.67 -13.52
N GLY A 234 -1.10 -1.37 -13.99
CA GLY A 234 -1.37 -0.37 -15.00
C GLY A 234 -2.08 0.83 -14.36
N ILE A 235 -1.61 2.03 -14.64
CA ILE A 235 -2.12 3.28 -14.06
C ILE A 235 -2.47 4.22 -15.21
N LEU A 236 -3.71 4.68 -15.25
CA LEU A 236 -4.17 5.75 -16.13
C LEU A 236 -4.46 6.97 -15.26
N ALA A 237 -3.77 8.07 -15.52
CA ALA A 237 -3.95 9.32 -14.79
C ALA A 237 -4.35 10.44 -15.76
N PHE A 238 -5.40 11.19 -15.39
CA PHE A 238 -5.83 12.40 -16.07
C PHE A 238 -5.62 13.59 -15.13
N ALA A 239 -4.90 14.62 -15.58
CA ALA A 239 -4.73 15.85 -14.82
C ALA A 239 -5.23 17.05 -15.63
N THR A 240 -5.93 17.95 -14.93
CA THR A 240 -6.38 19.21 -15.53
C THR A 240 -5.19 20.12 -15.85
N MET A 241 -5.38 21.07 -16.78
CA MET A 241 -4.34 22.00 -17.22
C MET A 241 -3.72 22.78 -16.07
N ASP A 242 -4.53 23.23 -15.12
CA ASP A 242 -4.12 23.91 -13.89
C ASP A 242 -3.46 22.94 -12.87
N ARG A 243 -3.59 21.62 -13.11
CA ARG A 243 -3.14 20.54 -12.21
C ARG A 243 -3.78 20.56 -10.81
N ASP A 244 -4.90 21.25 -10.67
CA ASP A 244 -5.63 21.29 -9.41
C ASP A 244 -6.39 19.98 -9.19
N TRP A 245 -6.82 19.29 -10.26
CA TRP A 245 -7.49 18.00 -10.21
C TRP A 245 -6.70 16.91 -10.92
N ILE A 246 -6.57 15.77 -10.25
CA ILE A 246 -5.96 14.56 -10.80
C ILE A 246 -6.91 13.40 -10.56
N PHE A 247 -7.26 12.66 -11.60
CA PHE A 247 -8.07 11.45 -11.54
C PHE A 247 -7.20 10.27 -11.94
N LYS A 248 -7.33 9.15 -11.22
CA LYS A 248 -6.54 7.94 -11.44
C LYS A 248 -7.42 6.71 -11.51
N LEU A 249 -7.11 5.84 -12.45
CA LEU A 249 -7.58 4.46 -12.50
C LEU A 249 -6.35 3.58 -12.40
N VAL A 250 -6.33 2.67 -11.42
CA VAL A 250 -5.23 1.72 -11.23
C VAL A 250 -5.81 0.31 -11.26
N TRP A 251 -5.13 -0.58 -11.94
CA TRP A 251 -5.32 -2.01 -11.80
C TRP A 251 -3.99 -2.64 -11.43
N SER A 252 -3.98 -3.44 -10.38
CA SER A 252 -2.80 -4.17 -9.90
C SER A 252 -3.15 -5.65 -9.77
N HIS A 253 -2.25 -6.51 -10.23
CA HIS A 253 -2.39 -7.96 -10.20
C HIS A 253 -1.13 -8.61 -9.61
N ALA A 254 -1.33 -9.55 -8.69
CA ALA A 254 -0.23 -10.33 -8.14
C ALA A 254 0.17 -11.42 -9.12
N ILE A 255 1.40 -11.34 -9.66
CA ILE A 255 1.95 -12.31 -10.62
C ILE A 255 2.68 -13.46 -9.94
N GLN A 256 3.13 -13.27 -8.71
CA GLN A 256 3.75 -14.28 -7.89
C GLN A 256 3.51 -13.96 -6.42
N GLN A 257 3.12 -14.98 -5.67
CA GLN A 257 2.95 -14.93 -4.24
C GLN A 257 3.61 -16.17 -3.64
N ASP A 258 4.43 -15.96 -2.63
CA ASP A 258 5.06 -17.02 -1.86
C ASP A 258 4.69 -16.75 -0.40
N GLY A 259 3.91 -17.62 0.22
CA GLY A 259 3.58 -17.57 1.64
C GLY A 259 4.51 -18.49 2.41
N TRP A 260 4.89 -18.09 3.61
CA TRP A 260 5.65 -18.91 4.56
C TRP A 260 4.79 -19.41 5.70
N GLY A 261 3.53 -18.98 5.74
CA GLY A 261 2.58 -19.36 6.74
C GLY A 261 1.16 -19.03 6.30
N GLU A 262 0.20 -19.30 7.14
CA GLU A 262 -1.22 -19.10 6.83
C GLU A 262 -1.55 -17.61 6.61
N ASN A 263 -1.92 -17.27 5.39
CA ASN A 263 -2.35 -15.92 5.05
C ASN A 263 -3.26 -15.89 3.79
N PHE A 264 -4.03 -14.83 3.65
CA PHE A 264 -4.91 -14.55 2.49
C PHE A 264 -4.38 -13.32 1.75
N PRO A 265 -3.45 -13.49 0.81
CA PRO A 265 -2.88 -12.36 0.10
C PRO A 265 -3.85 -11.81 -0.94
N THR A 266 -3.95 -10.47 -1.03
CA THR A 266 -4.72 -9.80 -2.09
C THR A 266 -4.16 -10.12 -3.46
N THR A 267 -5.00 -10.63 -4.37
CA THR A 267 -4.61 -11.01 -5.73
C THR A 267 -4.79 -9.89 -6.73
N ASP A 268 -5.97 -9.25 -6.74
CA ASP A 268 -6.29 -8.14 -7.63
C ASP A 268 -6.75 -6.93 -6.83
N ILE A 269 -6.32 -5.74 -7.26
CA ILE A 269 -6.79 -4.46 -6.73
C ILE A 269 -7.16 -3.56 -7.88
N MET A 270 -8.37 -3.01 -7.84
CA MET A 270 -8.81 -1.95 -8.74
C MET A 270 -9.06 -0.68 -7.91
N THR A 271 -8.38 0.42 -8.29
CA THR A 271 -8.47 1.70 -7.57
C THR A 271 -9.02 2.78 -8.46
N LEU A 272 -9.99 3.54 -7.94
CA LEU A 272 -10.44 4.82 -8.48
C LEU A 272 -9.97 5.93 -7.53
N GLY A 273 -9.14 6.83 -8.01
CA GLY A 273 -8.56 7.91 -7.21
C GLY A 273 -8.90 9.30 -7.76
N MET A 274 -9.04 10.24 -6.85
CA MET A 274 -9.20 11.66 -7.14
C MET A 274 -8.40 12.48 -6.15
N SER A 275 -7.60 13.41 -6.64
CA SER A 275 -6.82 14.32 -5.80
C SER A 275 -7.13 15.77 -6.19
N HIS A 276 -7.21 16.64 -5.18
CA HIS A 276 -7.33 18.09 -5.36
C HIS A 276 -6.19 18.83 -4.67
N VAL A 277 -5.50 19.66 -5.43
CA VAL A 277 -4.36 20.48 -4.95
C VAL A 277 -4.86 21.91 -4.70
N PHE A 278 -4.77 22.36 -3.45
CA PHE A 278 -5.03 23.75 -3.09
C PHE A 278 -3.76 24.57 -3.30
N ARG A 279 -3.88 25.74 -3.91
CA ARG A 279 -2.80 26.72 -4.08
C ARG A 279 -2.83 27.79 -3.02
#